data_9139ebea99076e890e6b30dc1183b520
#
_entry.id   9139ebea99076e890e6b30dc1183b520
#
_cell.length_a   1.000
_cell.length_b   1.000
_cell.length_c   1.000
_cell.angle_alpha   90.00
_cell.angle_beta   90.00
_cell.angle_gamma   90.00
#
_symmetry.space_group_name_H-M   'P 1'
#
loop_
_entity.id
_entity.type
_entity.pdbx_description
1 polymer ?
#
loop_
_entity_poly.entity_id
_entity_poly.type
_entity_poly.pdbx_seq_one_letter_code
_entity_poly.pdbx_strand_id
1 'polypeptide(L)'
;MGFASIADKIALEAEMPWSERDVPTTLYGLLSRTATKFPNHSAVSYQLFSGPTDKAETLSWSELHDKTVQTANLFRKLGVGEKDVVAYILPNANETTLALLGGMVAGIVNPINPLLEADQIAAILRETGAKVVVTL
;
A
#
# COMPACT_ATOMS: atom_id res chain seq x y z
N MET A 1 -5.14 -29.08 1.66
CA MET A 1 -4.62 -29.13 3.04
C MET A 1 -5.21 -27.98 3.81
N GLY A 2 -5.78 -28.21 5.00
CA GLY A 2 -6.24 -27.14 5.88
C GLY A 2 -5.04 -26.54 6.61
N PHE A 3 -5.01 -25.21 6.77
CA PHE A 3 -4.01 -24.50 7.53
C PHE A 3 -4.63 -24.13 8.89
N ALA A 4 -4.52 -25.01 9.86
CA ALA A 4 -5.25 -24.90 11.12
C ALA A 4 -4.37 -24.81 12.37
N SER A 5 -3.07 -25.13 12.26
CA SER A 5 -2.16 -25.18 13.40
C SER A 5 -0.76 -24.64 13.08
N ILE A 6 0.01 -24.33 14.13
CA ILE A 6 1.43 -23.97 13.98
C ILE A 6 2.23 -25.09 13.34
N ALA A 7 1.87 -26.34 13.59
CA ALA A 7 2.53 -27.50 12.98
C ALA A 7 2.34 -27.51 11.46
N ASP A 8 1.15 -27.17 10.96
CA ASP A 8 0.88 -27.07 9.51
C ASP A 8 1.72 -25.95 8.87
N LYS A 9 1.85 -24.83 9.56
CA LYS A 9 2.74 -23.72 9.13
C LYS A 9 4.19 -24.20 9.01
N ILE A 10 4.73 -24.82 10.05
CA ILE A 10 6.11 -25.31 10.07
C ILE A 10 6.34 -26.34 8.97
N ALA A 11 5.39 -27.26 8.77
CA ALA A 11 5.47 -28.25 7.71
C ALA A 11 5.52 -27.61 6.32
N LEU A 12 4.65 -26.62 6.06
CA LEU A 12 4.62 -25.89 4.79
C LEU A 12 5.90 -25.07 4.55
N GLU A 13 6.44 -24.43 5.59
CA GLU A 13 7.70 -23.68 5.51
C GLU A 13 8.91 -24.61 5.26
N ALA A 14 8.87 -25.82 5.79
CA ALA A 14 9.93 -26.82 5.60
C ALA A 14 9.93 -27.44 4.19
N GLU A 15 8.80 -27.38 3.45
CA GLU A 15 8.73 -27.94 2.08
C GLU A 15 9.67 -27.23 1.11
N MET A 16 9.87 -25.91 1.29
CA MET A 16 10.72 -25.09 0.42
C MET A 16 11.15 -23.80 1.14
N PRO A 17 12.45 -23.47 1.21
CA PRO A 17 12.93 -22.19 1.73
C PRO A 17 12.30 -21.01 1.02
N TRP A 18 12.09 -19.88 1.74
CA TRP A 18 11.55 -18.66 1.14
C TRP A 18 12.37 -18.15 -0.05
N SER A 19 13.70 -18.28 0.01
CA SER A 19 14.62 -17.88 -1.06
C SER A 19 14.44 -18.64 -2.37
N GLU A 20 13.84 -19.84 -2.31
CA GLU A 20 13.58 -20.67 -3.48
C GLU A 20 12.15 -20.52 -4.02
N ARG A 21 11.28 -19.82 -3.28
CA ARG A 21 9.92 -19.54 -3.73
C ARG A 21 9.93 -18.43 -4.77
N ASP A 22 9.17 -18.62 -5.85
CA ASP A 22 8.96 -17.58 -6.86
C ASP A 22 8.03 -16.48 -6.32
N VAL A 23 8.53 -15.72 -5.33
CA VAL A 23 7.82 -14.59 -4.73
C VAL A 23 8.66 -13.33 -4.95
N PRO A 24 8.10 -12.25 -5.54
CA PRO A 24 8.80 -10.99 -5.66
C PRO A 24 9.26 -10.45 -4.30
N THR A 25 10.48 -9.98 -4.23
CA THR A 25 11.09 -9.46 -2.99
C THR A 25 10.71 -8.02 -2.69
N THR A 26 10.05 -7.33 -3.64
CA THR A 26 9.62 -5.95 -3.49
C THR A 26 8.12 -5.80 -3.76
N LEU A 27 7.48 -4.81 -3.13
CA LEU A 27 6.10 -4.47 -3.42
C LEU A 27 5.90 -4.12 -4.89
N TYR A 28 6.82 -3.34 -5.48
CA TYR A 28 6.76 -2.99 -6.90
C TYR A 28 6.77 -4.24 -7.79
N GLY A 29 7.68 -5.18 -7.53
CA GLY A 29 7.75 -6.44 -8.27
C GLY A 29 6.47 -7.27 -8.14
N LEU A 30 5.86 -7.30 -6.95
CA LEU A 30 4.60 -7.99 -6.70
C LEU A 30 3.45 -7.36 -7.50
N LEU A 31 3.32 -6.04 -7.44
CA LEU A 31 2.28 -5.30 -8.18
C LEU A 31 2.45 -5.46 -9.70
N SER A 32 3.67 -5.29 -10.21
CA SER A 32 3.99 -5.45 -11.65
C SER A 32 3.64 -6.85 -12.16
N ARG A 33 4.03 -7.90 -11.41
CA ARG A 33 3.71 -9.29 -11.75
C ARG A 33 2.21 -9.52 -11.77
N THR A 34 1.49 -9.02 -10.77
CA THR A 34 0.05 -9.20 -10.67
C THR A 34 -0.69 -8.43 -11.76
N ALA A 35 -0.30 -7.18 -12.03
CA ALA A 35 -0.87 -6.38 -13.11
C ALA A 35 -0.64 -7.02 -14.50
N THR A 36 0.54 -7.61 -14.73
CA THR A 36 0.83 -8.34 -15.97
C THR A 36 -0.04 -9.59 -16.11
N LYS A 37 -0.23 -10.33 -15.03
CA LYS A 37 -0.96 -11.60 -15.04
C LYS A 37 -2.49 -11.43 -15.08
N PHE A 38 -3.00 -10.39 -14.42
CA PHE A 38 -4.43 -10.15 -14.22
C PHE A 38 -4.84 -8.69 -14.48
N PRO A 39 -4.47 -8.07 -15.63
CA PRO A 39 -4.57 -6.63 -15.84
C PRO A 39 -5.98 -6.06 -15.61
N ASN A 40 -7.00 -6.79 -16.05
CA ASN A 40 -8.39 -6.33 -16.05
C ASN A 40 -9.20 -6.82 -14.83
N HIS A 41 -8.61 -7.61 -13.92
CA HIS A 41 -9.31 -8.01 -12.70
C HIS A 41 -9.35 -6.83 -11.72
N SER A 42 -10.43 -6.76 -10.93
CA SER A 42 -10.57 -5.78 -9.85
C SER A 42 -9.46 -5.97 -8.83
N ALA A 43 -8.75 -4.90 -8.51
CA ALA A 43 -7.68 -4.87 -7.53
C ALA A 43 -8.12 -4.25 -6.21
N VAL A 44 -8.76 -3.10 -6.27
CA VAL A 44 -9.31 -2.39 -5.14
C VAL A 44 -10.62 -1.72 -5.52
N SER A 45 -11.59 -1.74 -4.61
CA SER A 45 -12.86 -1.05 -4.76
C SER A 45 -13.14 -0.23 -3.52
N TYR A 46 -13.56 1.00 -3.71
CA TYR A 46 -14.02 1.88 -2.64
C TYR A 46 -15.47 2.28 -2.88
N GLN A 47 -16.28 2.20 -1.85
CA GLN A 47 -17.67 2.62 -1.85
C GLN A 47 -17.88 3.65 -0.74
N LEU A 48 -18.25 4.86 -1.11
CA LEU A 48 -18.40 5.97 -0.17
C LEU A 48 -19.59 5.76 0.79
N PHE A 49 -20.70 5.29 0.26
CA PHE A 49 -21.90 4.96 1.03
C PHE A 49 -22.18 3.47 0.95
N SER A 50 -22.63 2.87 2.04
CA SER A 50 -22.85 1.43 2.15
C SER A 50 -24.24 0.97 1.68
N GLY A 51 -24.94 1.78 0.90
CA GLY A 51 -26.25 1.42 0.34
C GLY A 51 -26.12 0.32 -0.73
N PRO A 52 -27.12 -0.55 -0.87
CA PRO A 52 -27.05 -1.70 -1.79
C PRO A 52 -27.01 -1.29 -3.28
N THR A 53 -27.35 -0.05 -3.60
CA THR A 53 -27.37 0.51 -4.96
C THR A 53 -26.23 1.50 -5.23
N ASP A 54 -25.43 1.80 -4.20
CA ASP A 54 -24.34 2.77 -4.34
C ASP A 54 -23.20 2.17 -5.18
N LYS A 55 -22.68 2.99 -6.07
CA LYS A 55 -21.61 2.57 -6.96
C LYS A 55 -20.27 2.57 -6.22
N ALA A 56 -19.51 1.51 -6.42
CA ALA A 56 -18.12 1.47 -6.01
C ALA A 56 -17.21 2.02 -7.12
N GLU A 57 -16.20 2.79 -6.74
CA GLU A 57 -15.07 3.09 -7.61
C GLU A 57 -14.08 1.94 -7.54
N THR A 58 -13.85 1.30 -8.67
CA THR A 58 -12.98 0.13 -8.75
C THR A 58 -11.80 0.41 -9.66
N LEU A 59 -10.61 0.10 -9.18
CA LEU A 59 -9.39 0.07 -9.99
C LEU A 59 -9.07 -1.39 -10.35
N SER A 60 -8.74 -1.61 -11.61
CA SER A 60 -8.12 -2.86 -12.05
C SER A 60 -6.67 -2.97 -11.59
N TRP A 61 -6.06 -4.15 -11.69
CA TRP A 61 -4.64 -4.32 -11.35
C TRP A 61 -3.72 -3.47 -12.23
N SER A 62 -4.03 -3.29 -13.51
CA SER A 62 -3.28 -2.42 -14.40
C SER A 62 -3.37 -0.96 -13.94
N GLU A 63 -4.58 -0.46 -13.68
CA GLU A 63 -4.79 0.92 -13.22
C GLU A 63 -4.15 1.17 -11.86
N LEU A 64 -4.26 0.22 -10.92
CA LEU A 64 -3.62 0.33 -9.60
C LEU A 64 -2.11 0.41 -9.74
N HIS A 65 -1.49 -0.44 -10.57
CA HIS A 65 -0.07 -0.41 -10.84
C HIS A 65 0.38 0.94 -11.42
N ASP A 66 -0.27 1.40 -12.48
CA ASP A 66 0.10 2.63 -13.18
C ASP A 66 -0.04 3.86 -12.27
N LYS A 67 -1.16 3.95 -11.53
CA LYS A 67 -1.37 5.03 -10.57
C LYS A 67 -0.38 4.97 -9.40
N THR A 68 -0.01 3.76 -8.92
CA THR A 68 1.03 3.59 -7.89
C THR A 68 2.38 4.10 -8.39
N VAL A 69 2.76 3.79 -9.63
CA VAL A 69 4.00 4.29 -10.24
C VAL A 69 3.98 5.81 -10.39
N GLN A 70 2.86 6.38 -10.83
CA GLN A 70 2.70 7.84 -10.93
C GLN A 70 2.86 8.51 -9.57
N THR A 71 2.22 7.96 -8.53
CA THR A 71 2.31 8.47 -7.16
C THR A 71 3.72 8.37 -6.60
N ALA A 72 4.40 7.24 -6.81
CA ALA A 72 5.80 7.07 -6.41
C ALA A 72 6.73 8.07 -7.11
N ASN A 73 6.52 8.31 -8.41
CA ASN A 73 7.26 9.30 -9.17
C ASN A 73 7.00 10.74 -8.68
N LEU A 74 5.77 11.06 -8.27
CA LEU A 74 5.46 12.34 -7.62
C LEU A 74 6.27 12.50 -6.33
N PHE A 75 6.27 11.50 -5.45
CA PHE A 75 7.03 11.56 -4.21
C PHE A 75 8.54 11.70 -4.46
N ARG A 76 9.09 11.01 -5.46
CA ARG A 76 10.48 11.19 -5.87
C ARG A 76 10.78 12.60 -6.37
N LYS A 77 9.88 13.22 -7.14
CA LYS A 77 10.01 14.63 -7.55
C LYS A 77 9.97 15.59 -6.37
N LEU A 78 9.25 15.23 -5.30
CA LEU A 78 9.25 15.98 -4.03
C LEU A 78 10.49 15.69 -3.17
N GLY A 79 11.44 14.91 -3.69
CA GLY A 79 12.71 14.61 -3.06
C GLY A 79 12.70 13.41 -2.12
N VAL A 80 11.63 12.59 -2.12
CA VAL A 80 11.59 11.37 -1.30
C VAL A 80 12.57 10.34 -1.83
N GLY A 81 13.51 9.93 -1.01
CA GLY A 81 14.43 8.82 -1.26
C GLY A 81 14.04 7.57 -0.49
N GLU A 82 14.84 6.52 -0.63
CA GLU A 82 14.58 5.19 -0.08
C GLU A 82 14.34 5.17 1.45
N LYS A 83 15.01 6.06 2.19
CA LYS A 83 14.92 6.15 3.66
C LYS A 83 14.07 7.32 4.15
N ASP A 84 13.49 8.09 3.24
CA ASP A 84 12.63 9.22 3.60
C ASP A 84 11.19 8.76 3.85
N VAL A 85 10.52 9.45 4.76
CA VAL A 85 9.17 9.12 5.19
C VAL A 85 8.13 9.96 4.46
N VAL A 86 7.14 9.29 3.89
CA VAL A 86 5.88 9.87 3.42
C VAL A 86 4.80 9.55 4.46
N ALA A 87 4.31 10.55 5.16
CA ALA A 87 3.15 10.39 6.03
C ALA A 87 1.86 10.69 5.27
N TYR A 88 0.76 10.03 5.64
CA TYR A 88 -0.55 10.46 5.19
C TYR A 88 -1.58 10.47 6.32
N ILE A 89 -2.50 11.44 6.23
CA ILE A 89 -3.62 11.65 7.15
C ILE A 89 -4.87 11.71 6.27
N LEU A 90 -5.37 10.54 5.89
CA LEU A 90 -6.46 10.41 4.93
C LEU A 90 -7.53 9.45 5.44
N PRO A 91 -8.81 9.66 5.12
CA PRO A 91 -9.86 8.66 5.31
C PRO A 91 -9.67 7.51 4.33
N ASN A 92 -10.45 6.45 4.48
CA ASN A 92 -10.46 5.35 3.52
C ASN A 92 -10.95 5.86 2.14
N ALA A 93 -10.14 5.66 1.11
CA ALA A 93 -10.42 6.00 -0.29
C ALA A 93 -9.45 5.25 -1.22
N ASN A 94 -9.70 5.30 -2.52
CA ASN A 94 -8.73 4.79 -3.50
C ASN A 94 -7.42 5.58 -3.45
N GLU A 95 -7.49 6.90 -3.24
CA GLU A 95 -6.33 7.79 -3.10
C GLU A 95 -5.46 7.41 -1.90
N THR A 96 -6.07 6.97 -0.81
CA THR A 96 -5.34 6.48 0.38
C THR A 96 -4.54 5.22 0.05
N THR A 97 -5.13 4.30 -0.73
CA THR A 97 -4.43 3.13 -1.25
C THR A 97 -3.24 3.53 -2.13
N LEU A 98 -3.42 4.55 -2.99
CA LEU A 98 -2.35 5.05 -3.85
C LEU A 98 -1.24 5.76 -3.06
N ALA A 99 -1.59 6.52 -2.03
CA ALA A 99 -0.62 7.14 -1.12
C ALA A 99 0.20 6.08 -0.37
N LEU A 100 -0.46 5.03 0.13
CA LEU A 100 0.18 3.89 0.78
C LEU A 100 1.16 3.18 -0.16
N LEU A 101 0.66 2.68 -1.29
CA LEU A 101 1.46 1.87 -2.20
C LEU A 101 2.56 2.69 -2.89
N GLY A 102 2.24 3.91 -3.35
CA GLY A 102 3.22 4.82 -3.95
C GLY A 102 4.30 5.25 -2.96
N GLY A 103 3.92 5.48 -1.69
CA GLY A 103 4.86 5.77 -0.61
C GLY A 103 5.80 4.60 -0.33
N MET A 104 5.30 3.37 -0.28
CA MET A 104 6.10 2.15 -0.10
C MET A 104 7.05 1.87 -1.28
N VAL A 105 6.69 2.29 -2.49
CA VAL A 105 7.58 2.17 -3.68
C VAL A 105 8.62 3.28 -3.71
N ALA A 106 8.31 4.47 -3.20
CA ALA A 106 9.25 5.60 -3.19
C ALA A 106 10.21 5.59 -1.99
N GLY A 107 9.74 5.21 -0.80
CA GLY A 107 10.47 5.29 0.45
C GLY A 107 9.77 4.51 1.57
N ILE A 108 9.64 5.14 2.73
CA ILE A 108 8.95 4.60 3.90
C ILE A 108 7.61 5.30 4.03
N VAL A 109 6.53 4.56 4.24
CA VAL A 109 5.20 5.15 4.43
C VAL A 109 4.79 5.10 5.91
N ASN A 110 4.19 6.18 6.39
CA ASN A 110 3.65 6.30 7.75
C ASN A 110 2.17 6.69 7.72
N PRO A 111 1.25 5.70 7.82
CA PRO A 111 -0.18 5.97 7.98
C PRO A 111 -0.47 6.58 9.35
N ILE A 112 -1.12 7.74 9.37
CA ILE A 112 -1.52 8.41 10.61
C ILE A 112 -3.05 8.43 10.69
N ASN A 113 -3.59 8.00 11.83
CA ASN A 113 -5.02 8.03 12.07
C ASN A 113 -5.54 9.49 12.06
N PRO A 114 -6.48 9.85 11.17
CA PRO A 114 -7.02 11.20 11.07
C PRO A 114 -7.86 11.64 12.29
N LEU A 115 -8.19 10.72 13.20
CA LEU A 115 -8.94 11.02 14.42
C LEU A 115 -8.06 11.40 15.62
N LEU A 116 -6.73 11.44 15.44
CA LEU A 116 -5.81 11.89 16.49
C LEU A 116 -5.88 13.42 16.65
N GLU A 117 -5.58 13.88 17.87
CA GLU A 117 -5.44 15.31 18.16
C GLU A 117 -4.22 15.91 17.44
N ALA A 118 -4.28 17.19 17.13
CA ALA A 118 -3.24 17.90 16.36
C ALA A 118 -1.84 17.76 16.97
N ASP A 119 -1.72 17.79 18.31
CA ASP A 119 -0.44 17.66 19.01
C ASP A 119 0.14 16.25 18.88
N GLN A 120 -0.70 15.22 18.86
CA GLN A 120 -0.29 13.84 18.66
C GLN A 120 0.21 13.64 17.22
N ILE A 121 -0.52 14.16 16.24
CA ILE A 121 -0.11 14.11 14.82
C ILE A 121 1.22 14.84 14.65
N ALA A 122 1.36 16.06 15.21
CA ALA A 122 2.60 16.82 15.13
C ALA A 122 3.79 16.11 15.79
N ALA A 123 3.56 15.40 16.90
CA ALA A 123 4.58 14.58 17.56
C ALA A 123 5.05 13.43 16.65
N ILE A 124 4.11 12.68 16.06
CA ILE A 124 4.42 11.56 15.14
C ILE A 124 5.20 12.06 13.92
N LEU A 125 4.77 13.18 13.30
CA LEU A 125 5.44 13.74 12.14
C LEU A 125 6.89 14.18 12.45
N ARG A 126 7.12 14.77 13.62
CA ARG A 126 8.47 15.15 14.07
C ARG A 126 9.34 13.95 14.36
N GLU A 127 8.82 12.95 15.08
CA GLU A 127 9.56 11.75 15.48
C GLU A 127 9.96 10.92 14.26
N THR A 128 9.07 10.79 13.28
CA THR A 128 9.34 10.03 12.06
C THR A 128 10.14 10.81 11.02
N GLY A 129 10.31 12.11 11.20
CA GLY A 129 10.99 12.98 10.23
C GLY A 129 10.28 13.00 8.88
N ALA A 130 8.94 13.01 8.89
CA ALA A 130 8.16 12.97 7.66
C ALA A 130 8.54 14.09 6.69
N LYS A 131 9.00 13.71 5.50
CA LYS A 131 9.44 14.63 4.45
C LYS A 131 8.30 15.16 3.62
N VAL A 132 7.28 14.35 3.42
CA VAL A 132 6.05 14.67 2.71
C VAL A 132 4.87 14.26 3.59
N VAL A 133 3.85 15.10 3.64
CA VAL A 133 2.57 14.80 4.29
C VAL A 133 1.47 14.90 3.24
N VAL A 134 0.69 13.83 3.10
CA VAL A 134 -0.49 13.81 2.23
C VAL A 134 -1.73 13.96 3.10
N THR A 135 -2.56 14.94 2.82
CA THR A 135 -3.79 15.23 3.56
C THR A 135 -4.86 15.82 2.64
N LEU A 136 -6.10 15.92 3.12
CA LEU A 136 -7.19 16.61 2.45
C LEU A 136 -7.15 18.10 2.73
#